data_93b29c0a98a0c2fe5bf1750966d72bc0
#
_entry.id   93b29c0a98a0c2fe5bf1750966d72bc0
#
_cell.length_a   1.000
_cell.length_b   1.000
_cell.length_c   1.000
_cell.angle_alpha   90.00
_cell.angle_beta   90.00
_cell.angle_gamma   90.00
#
_symmetry.space_group_name_H-M   'P 1'
#
loop_
_entity.id
_entity.type
_entity.pdbx_description
1 polymer ?
#
loop_
_entity_poly.entity_id
_entity_poly.type
_entity_poly.pdbx_seq_one_letter_code
_entity_poly.pdbx_strand_id
1 'polypeptide(L)'
;MNKKDFINLLNLEEFEALKLFERFNLARTKNISVFTDEFYTPDVWSTLQEMNLFDVNVESFGFFEDGERRVIAFNKEEYDLFPISLLRIQCNTKFSKLEHKEYLGSIMALGINRNKIGDLILRDDGCYVAVHHSIIDFLINNLNKIRNLNCKCEIIYDLDEIPKPSYEEKNIIVTSKRLDCIVAALGNISRSKALDAINSGSVLLDYRITKDKSKEVSEDSRLTIRGIGKFKISNIFGTTKSGRLKLTVFKYT
;
A
#
# COMPACT_ATOMS: atom_id res chain seq x y z
N MET A 1 25.35 4.80 8.61
CA MET A 1 24.28 5.59 9.27
C MET A 1 24.21 5.21 10.73
N ASN A 2 24.09 6.18 11.63
CA ASN A 2 23.90 5.90 13.04
C ASN A 2 22.42 5.70 13.40
N LYS A 3 22.15 5.16 14.59
CA LYS A 3 20.80 4.83 15.06
C LYS A 3 19.85 6.05 15.08
N LYS A 4 20.33 7.19 15.54
CA LYS A 4 19.51 8.41 15.69
C LYS A 4 19.06 8.94 14.32
N ASP A 5 19.96 8.95 13.36
CA ASP A 5 19.63 9.39 12.00
C ASP A 5 18.62 8.45 11.32
N PHE A 6 18.77 7.14 11.50
CA PHE A 6 17.83 6.15 10.97
C PHE A 6 16.43 6.35 11.55
N ILE A 7 16.30 6.50 12.86
CA ILE A 7 15.01 6.69 13.53
C ILE A 7 14.33 7.99 13.08
N ASN A 8 15.09 9.08 13.01
CA ASN A 8 14.55 10.40 12.63
C ASN A 8 14.06 10.50 11.18
N LEU A 9 14.54 9.62 10.29
CA LEU A 9 14.13 9.60 8.89
C LEU A 9 12.79 8.89 8.66
N LEU A 10 12.36 8.07 9.61
CA LEU A 10 11.14 7.29 9.48
C LEU A 10 10.00 7.95 10.25
N ASN A 11 8.84 8.02 9.63
CA ASN A 11 7.61 8.50 10.28
C ASN A 11 6.96 7.34 11.04
N LEU A 12 7.65 6.86 12.09
CA LEU A 12 7.25 5.76 12.97
C LEU A 12 7.35 6.19 14.42
N GLU A 13 6.57 5.53 15.28
CA GLU A 13 6.81 5.60 16.72
C GLU A 13 8.21 5.08 17.05
N GLU A 14 8.86 5.68 18.05
CA GLU A 14 10.27 5.41 18.39
C GLU A 14 10.54 3.91 18.58
N PHE A 15 9.64 3.20 19.23
CA PHE A 15 9.77 1.76 19.47
C PHE A 15 9.74 0.93 18.18
N GLU A 16 8.86 1.28 17.23
CA GLU A 16 8.76 0.61 15.93
C GLU A 16 10.00 0.90 15.07
N ALA A 17 10.44 2.16 15.05
CA ALA A 17 11.66 2.56 14.35
C ALA A 17 12.91 1.87 14.93
N LEU A 18 12.95 1.66 16.24
CA LEU A 18 14.03 0.94 16.90
C LEU A 18 14.09 -0.53 16.50
N LYS A 19 12.96 -1.23 16.48
CA LYS A 19 12.88 -2.62 15.99
C LYS A 19 13.39 -2.75 14.56
N LEU A 20 12.99 -1.81 13.70
CA LEU A 20 13.40 -1.79 12.31
C LEU A 20 14.91 -1.53 12.18
N PHE A 21 15.46 -0.62 12.97
CA PHE A 21 16.90 -0.38 13.04
C PHE A 21 17.68 -1.62 13.51
N GLU A 22 17.19 -2.36 14.48
CA GLU A 22 17.82 -3.59 14.96
C GLU A 22 17.89 -4.66 13.84
N ARG A 23 16.83 -4.82 13.04
CA ARG A 23 16.80 -5.70 11.87
C ARG A 23 17.82 -5.26 10.81
N PHE A 24 17.83 -3.97 10.46
CA PHE A 24 18.81 -3.38 9.57
C PHE A 24 20.24 -3.60 10.07
N ASN A 25 20.52 -3.31 11.34
CA ASN A 25 21.86 -3.45 11.92
C ASN A 25 22.32 -4.91 11.98
N LEU A 26 21.42 -5.84 12.25
CA LEU A 26 21.70 -7.29 12.22
C LEU A 26 22.12 -7.72 10.80
N ALA A 27 21.34 -7.35 9.78
CA ALA A 27 21.66 -7.65 8.40
C ALA A 27 23.04 -7.08 8.00
N ARG A 28 23.30 -5.82 8.38
CA ARG A 28 24.55 -5.14 8.08
C ARG A 28 25.75 -5.78 8.76
N THR A 29 25.66 -6.08 10.07
CA THR A 29 26.80 -6.57 10.85
C THR A 29 27.13 -8.03 10.60
N LYS A 30 26.12 -8.84 10.28
CA LYS A 30 26.29 -10.28 10.01
C LYS A 30 26.34 -10.61 8.52
N ASN A 31 26.02 -9.68 7.66
CA ASN A 31 25.89 -9.87 6.21
C ASN A 31 24.99 -11.05 5.86
N ILE A 32 23.77 -11.06 6.44
CA ILE A 32 22.74 -12.10 6.24
C ILE A 32 21.41 -11.48 5.81
N SER A 33 20.56 -12.28 5.20
CA SER A 33 19.16 -11.91 4.94
C SER A 33 18.40 -11.75 6.25
N VAL A 34 17.74 -10.62 6.41
CA VAL A 34 16.86 -10.34 7.57
C VAL A 34 15.56 -9.76 7.10
N PHE A 35 14.45 -10.38 7.49
CA PHE A 35 13.09 -9.93 7.17
C PHE A 35 12.46 -9.23 8.39
N THR A 36 11.58 -8.28 8.11
CA THR A 36 10.73 -7.72 9.17
C THR A 36 9.58 -8.67 9.50
N ASP A 37 9.14 -8.64 10.74
CA ASP A 37 8.03 -9.47 11.22
C ASP A 37 6.66 -8.82 10.96
N GLU A 38 6.64 -7.66 10.33
CA GLU A 38 5.49 -6.77 10.20
C GLU A 38 5.43 -6.15 8.81
N PHE A 39 4.22 -5.81 8.38
CA PHE A 39 3.98 -5.01 7.20
C PHE A 39 4.11 -3.53 7.53
N TYR A 40 4.86 -2.81 6.73
CA TYR A 40 5.05 -1.37 6.82
C TYR A 40 4.29 -0.63 5.73
N THR A 41 3.95 0.61 6.03
CA THR A 41 3.30 1.52 5.10
C THR A 41 4.29 2.07 4.07
N PRO A 42 3.79 2.59 2.93
CA PRO A 42 4.65 3.01 1.82
C PRO A 42 5.69 4.08 2.18
N ASP A 43 5.35 5.00 3.06
CA ASP A 43 6.27 6.04 3.55
C ASP A 43 7.52 5.45 4.23
N VAL A 44 7.39 4.28 4.87
CA VAL A 44 8.51 3.61 5.52
C VAL A 44 9.36 2.83 4.52
N TRP A 45 8.75 1.85 3.81
CA TRP A 45 9.54 0.98 2.94
C TRP A 45 10.11 1.72 1.72
N SER A 46 9.39 2.71 1.15
CA SER A 46 9.94 3.50 0.05
C SER A 46 11.08 4.40 0.50
N THR A 47 10.98 4.98 1.70
CA THR A 47 12.09 5.76 2.27
C THR A 47 13.36 4.90 2.39
N LEU A 48 13.24 3.69 2.94
CA LEU A 48 14.38 2.79 3.10
C LEU A 48 14.98 2.33 1.77
N GLN A 49 14.15 2.07 0.75
CA GLN A 49 14.62 1.68 -0.58
C GLN A 49 15.34 2.81 -1.34
N GLU A 50 14.92 4.07 -1.14
CA GLU A 50 15.57 5.23 -1.75
C GLU A 50 16.85 5.65 -1.01
N MET A 51 17.02 5.22 0.23
CA MET A 51 18.20 5.50 0.99
C MET A 51 19.39 4.71 0.43
N ASN A 52 20.47 5.40 0.12
CA ASN A 52 21.73 4.74 -0.16
C ASN A 52 22.33 4.21 1.16
N LEU A 53 21.93 3.00 1.53
CA LEU A 53 22.40 2.33 2.75
C LEU A 53 23.74 1.59 2.53
N PHE A 54 24.60 2.12 1.72
CA PHE A 54 25.95 1.77 1.27
C PHE A 54 26.32 0.26 1.27
N ASP A 55 25.90 -0.50 2.31
CA ASP A 55 26.29 -1.89 2.52
C ASP A 55 25.10 -2.83 2.71
N VAL A 56 23.86 -2.35 2.54
CA VAL A 56 22.65 -3.14 2.77
C VAL A 56 21.66 -2.93 1.64
N ASN A 57 21.33 -4.02 0.93
CA ASN A 57 20.23 -4.02 -0.05
C ASN A 57 18.88 -4.05 0.67
N VAL A 58 17.91 -3.25 0.20
CA VAL A 58 16.56 -3.18 0.76
C VAL A 58 15.55 -3.55 -0.30
N GLU A 59 14.80 -4.61 -0.05
CA GLU A 59 13.67 -5.04 -0.87
C GLU A 59 12.37 -5.00 -0.06
N SER A 60 11.24 -4.93 -0.72
CA SER A 60 9.93 -5.02 -0.06
C SER A 60 8.92 -5.77 -0.91
N PHE A 61 8.04 -6.55 -0.27
CA PHE A 61 7.05 -7.35 -0.94
C PHE A 61 5.72 -7.40 -0.18
N GLY A 62 4.57 -7.40 -0.91
CA GLY A 62 3.23 -7.37 -0.33
C GLY A 62 2.18 -8.17 -1.11
N PHE A 63 2.58 -9.10 -1.99
CA PHE A 63 1.79 -9.91 -2.93
C PHE A 63 1.14 -9.12 -4.07
N PHE A 64 0.42 -8.04 -3.79
CA PHE A 64 -0.30 -7.31 -4.83
C PHE A 64 0.64 -6.30 -5.50
N GLU A 65 0.56 -6.18 -6.81
CA GLU A 65 1.44 -5.32 -7.63
C GLU A 65 1.48 -3.88 -7.12
N ASP A 66 0.31 -3.32 -6.81
CA ASP A 66 0.17 -1.97 -6.26
C ASP A 66 -0.14 -1.97 -4.76
N GLY A 67 0.25 -3.04 -4.05
CA GLY A 67 0.07 -3.17 -2.61
C GLY A 67 0.82 -2.08 -1.84
N GLU A 68 0.14 -1.49 -0.88
CA GLU A 68 0.71 -0.44 -0.03
C GLU A 68 1.47 -1.01 1.17
N ARG A 69 0.95 -2.07 1.74
CA ARG A 69 1.55 -2.68 2.92
C ARG A 69 2.51 -3.79 2.51
N ARG A 70 3.78 -3.64 2.90
CA ARG A 70 4.85 -4.55 2.50
C ARG A 70 5.72 -4.97 3.68
N VAL A 71 6.17 -6.21 3.67
CA VAL A 71 7.28 -6.69 4.51
C VAL A 71 8.58 -6.24 3.85
N ILE A 72 9.54 -5.83 4.68
CA ILE A 72 10.85 -5.34 4.25
C ILE A 72 11.88 -6.44 4.47
N ALA A 73 12.78 -6.60 3.52
CA ALA A 73 13.94 -7.47 3.60
C ALA A 73 15.22 -6.63 3.48
N PHE A 74 16.20 -6.95 4.30
CA PHE A 74 17.57 -6.43 4.26
C PHE A 74 18.51 -7.54 3.80
N ASN A 75 19.35 -7.30 2.80
CA ASN A 75 20.30 -8.25 2.22
C ASN A 75 19.65 -9.57 1.78
N LYS A 76 18.45 -9.51 1.21
CA LYS A 76 17.75 -10.70 0.74
C LYS A 76 18.55 -11.40 -0.35
N GLU A 77 18.81 -12.69 -0.19
CA GLU A 77 19.39 -13.55 -1.21
C GLU A 77 18.33 -14.01 -2.23
N GLU A 78 18.76 -14.45 -3.41
CA GLU A 78 17.87 -14.78 -4.52
C GLU A 78 16.82 -15.83 -4.17
N TYR A 79 17.23 -16.85 -3.40
CA TYR A 79 16.35 -17.98 -3.03
C TYR A 79 15.55 -17.77 -1.74
N ASP A 80 15.78 -16.67 -1.03
CA ASP A 80 15.03 -16.38 0.19
C ASP A 80 13.61 -15.93 -0.13
N LEU A 81 12.64 -16.49 0.57
CA LEU A 81 11.24 -16.13 0.42
C LEU A 81 10.80 -15.16 1.53
N PHE A 82 10.00 -14.19 1.16
CA PHE A 82 9.36 -13.32 2.16
C PHE A 82 8.44 -14.14 3.07
N PRO A 83 8.46 -13.89 4.40
CA PRO A 83 7.69 -14.67 5.39
C PRO A 83 6.20 -14.27 5.39
N ILE A 84 5.58 -14.25 4.22
CA ILE A 84 4.17 -13.90 4.04
C ILE A 84 3.49 -14.88 3.09
N SER A 85 2.20 -15.06 3.26
CA SER A 85 1.33 -15.86 2.39
C SER A 85 0.08 -15.07 1.99
N LEU A 86 -0.53 -15.50 0.91
CA LEU A 86 -1.82 -15.01 0.47
C LEU A 86 -2.90 -15.97 0.97
N LEU A 87 -3.87 -15.46 1.72
CA LEU A 87 -5.07 -16.20 2.14
C LEU A 87 -6.27 -15.74 1.33
N ARG A 88 -7.09 -16.68 0.91
CA ARG A 88 -8.46 -16.44 0.41
C ARG A 88 -9.45 -16.74 1.53
N ILE A 89 -10.32 -15.80 1.82
CA ILE A 89 -11.42 -15.90 2.80
C ILE A 89 -12.72 -15.95 2.02
N GLN A 90 -13.30 -17.12 1.90
CA GLN A 90 -14.55 -17.34 1.18
C GLN A 90 -15.71 -17.32 2.14
N CYS A 91 -16.76 -16.54 1.82
CA CYS A 91 -18.02 -16.49 2.55
C CYS A 91 -19.18 -16.84 1.61
N ASN A 92 -20.24 -17.43 2.17
CA ASN A 92 -21.46 -17.61 1.40
C ASN A 92 -22.25 -16.29 1.33
N THR A 93 -21.98 -15.50 0.30
CA THR A 93 -22.51 -14.14 0.13
C THR A 93 -23.78 -14.06 -0.72
N LYS A 94 -24.51 -15.18 -0.91
CA LYS A 94 -25.70 -15.23 -1.79
C LYS A 94 -26.73 -14.11 -1.52
N PHE A 95 -26.78 -13.56 -0.31
CA PHE A 95 -27.78 -12.59 0.12
C PHE A 95 -27.23 -11.30 0.72
N SER A 96 -25.91 -11.16 0.85
CA SER A 96 -25.29 -9.93 1.40
C SER A 96 -23.90 -9.72 0.85
N LYS A 97 -23.64 -8.52 0.31
CA LYS A 97 -22.31 -8.13 -0.14
C LYS A 97 -21.49 -7.65 1.06
N LEU A 98 -20.35 -8.29 1.31
CA LEU A 98 -19.40 -7.89 2.34
C LEU A 98 -18.44 -6.82 1.80
N GLU A 99 -18.09 -5.86 2.65
CA GLU A 99 -17.17 -4.79 2.33
C GLU A 99 -15.78 -5.06 2.97
N HIS A 100 -14.76 -4.40 2.48
CA HIS A 100 -13.39 -4.47 3.00
C HIS A 100 -13.30 -4.31 4.53
N LYS A 101 -14.04 -3.34 5.09
CA LYS A 101 -14.05 -3.07 6.55
C LYS A 101 -14.57 -4.24 7.38
N GLU A 102 -15.44 -5.09 6.82
CA GLU A 102 -16.05 -6.22 7.53
C GLU A 102 -15.07 -7.39 7.62
N TYR A 103 -14.33 -7.67 6.56
CA TYR A 103 -13.25 -8.65 6.60
C TYR A 103 -12.15 -8.21 7.57
N LEU A 104 -11.63 -7.00 7.41
CA LEU A 104 -10.58 -6.47 8.28
C LEU A 104 -11.04 -6.43 9.74
N GLY A 105 -12.25 -5.95 10.01
CA GLY A 105 -12.80 -5.89 11.36
C GLY A 105 -12.93 -7.26 12.02
N SER A 106 -13.36 -8.30 11.26
CA SER A 106 -13.45 -9.67 11.78
C SER A 106 -12.09 -10.28 12.10
N ILE A 107 -11.08 -10.02 11.27
CA ILE A 107 -9.70 -10.45 11.53
C ILE A 107 -9.16 -9.75 12.79
N MET A 108 -9.35 -8.44 12.90
CA MET A 108 -8.87 -7.65 14.05
C MET A 108 -9.57 -8.04 15.35
N ALA A 109 -10.84 -8.46 15.30
CA ALA A 109 -11.61 -8.94 16.46
C ALA A 109 -11.02 -10.21 17.09
N LEU A 110 -10.18 -10.96 16.36
CA LEU A 110 -9.41 -12.09 16.91
C LEU A 110 -8.20 -11.68 17.74
N GLY A 111 -7.96 -10.37 17.96
CA GLY A 111 -6.82 -9.85 18.69
C GLY A 111 -5.51 -9.79 17.87
N ILE A 112 -5.60 -9.95 16.56
CA ILE A 112 -4.43 -9.87 15.68
C ILE A 112 -4.01 -8.42 15.51
N ASN A 113 -2.70 -8.16 15.59
CA ASN A 113 -2.17 -6.83 15.34
C ASN A 113 -2.27 -6.45 13.86
N ARG A 114 -2.70 -5.21 13.54
CA ARG A 114 -2.88 -4.71 12.17
C ARG A 114 -1.62 -4.83 11.30
N ASN A 115 -0.46 -4.71 11.91
CA ASN A 115 0.82 -4.79 11.20
C ASN A 115 1.24 -6.23 10.80
N LYS A 116 0.51 -7.25 11.24
CA LYS A 116 0.67 -8.62 10.73
C LYS A 116 -0.11 -8.90 9.44
N ILE A 117 -0.89 -7.93 8.98
CA ILE A 117 -1.81 -8.01 7.84
C ILE A 117 -1.41 -6.97 6.81
N GLY A 118 -1.21 -7.42 5.58
CA GLY A 118 -0.97 -6.57 4.42
C GLY A 118 -2.25 -5.95 3.85
N ASP A 119 -2.30 -5.83 2.55
CA ASP A 119 -3.48 -5.36 1.83
C ASP A 119 -4.52 -6.46 1.68
N LEU A 120 -5.77 -6.03 1.50
CA LEU A 120 -6.91 -6.89 1.21
C LEU A 120 -7.51 -6.47 -0.13
N ILE A 121 -7.84 -7.45 -0.97
CA ILE A 121 -8.56 -7.24 -2.23
C ILE A 121 -9.83 -8.09 -2.23
N LEU A 122 -10.97 -7.46 -2.51
CA LEU A 122 -12.24 -8.14 -2.67
C LEU A 122 -12.42 -8.60 -4.11
N ARG A 123 -12.96 -9.80 -4.27
CA ARG A 123 -13.42 -10.37 -5.54
C ARG A 123 -14.77 -11.08 -5.31
N ASP A 124 -15.41 -11.50 -6.41
CA ASP A 124 -16.70 -12.16 -6.34
C ASP A 124 -16.64 -13.50 -5.59
N ASP A 125 -15.49 -14.15 -5.58
CA ASP A 125 -15.22 -15.43 -4.91
C ASP A 125 -14.71 -15.30 -3.47
N GLY A 126 -14.47 -14.09 -2.98
CA GLY A 126 -14.03 -13.83 -1.60
C GLY A 126 -13.11 -12.64 -1.42
N CYS A 127 -12.44 -12.62 -0.26
CA CYS A 127 -11.43 -11.64 0.09
C CYS A 127 -10.05 -12.29 0.07
N TYR A 128 -9.13 -11.69 -0.64
CA TYR A 128 -7.72 -12.07 -0.66
C TYR A 128 -6.94 -11.15 0.26
N VAL A 129 -6.16 -11.70 1.16
CA VAL A 129 -5.40 -10.94 2.16
C VAL A 129 -3.99 -11.46 2.30
N ALA A 130 -3.02 -10.55 2.19
CA ALA A 130 -1.62 -10.87 2.51
C ALA A 130 -1.44 -10.93 4.02
N VAL A 131 -0.83 -11.99 4.54
CA VAL A 131 -0.62 -12.19 5.98
C VAL A 131 0.80 -12.67 6.27
N HIS A 132 1.33 -12.26 7.42
CA HIS A 132 2.62 -12.75 7.89
C HIS A 132 2.51 -14.20 8.37
N HIS A 133 3.53 -15.02 8.10
CA HIS A 133 3.54 -16.46 8.44
C HIS A 133 3.21 -16.74 9.91
N SER A 134 3.59 -15.84 10.82
CA SER A 134 3.37 -16.04 12.27
C SER A 134 1.90 -16.12 12.70
N ILE A 135 0.96 -15.75 11.82
CA ILE A 135 -0.49 -15.72 12.15
C ILE A 135 -1.34 -16.64 11.24
N ILE A 136 -0.75 -17.30 10.26
CA ILE A 136 -1.49 -18.10 9.26
C ILE A 136 -2.32 -19.20 9.91
N ASP A 137 -1.68 -20.08 10.68
CA ASP A 137 -2.35 -21.20 11.31
C ASP A 137 -3.43 -20.74 12.30
N PHE A 138 -3.15 -19.63 13.00
CA PHE A 138 -4.13 -19.03 13.89
C PHE A 138 -5.35 -18.54 13.14
N LEU A 139 -5.17 -17.87 12.00
CA LEU A 139 -6.29 -17.39 11.16
C LEU A 139 -7.10 -18.54 10.57
N ILE A 140 -6.44 -19.54 10.00
CA ILE A 140 -7.12 -20.70 9.39
C ILE A 140 -7.99 -21.43 10.41
N ASN A 141 -7.50 -21.58 11.65
CA ASN A 141 -8.21 -22.29 12.69
C ASN A 141 -9.28 -21.49 13.43
N ASN A 142 -9.18 -20.16 13.46
CA ASN A 142 -10.04 -19.33 14.31
C ASN A 142 -10.97 -18.39 13.54
N LEU A 143 -10.65 -18.02 12.29
CA LEU A 143 -11.53 -17.15 11.50
C LEU A 143 -12.63 -17.97 10.81
N ASN A 144 -13.71 -18.20 11.52
CA ASN A 144 -14.84 -19.03 11.07
C ASN A 144 -16.03 -18.20 10.57
N LYS A 145 -16.03 -16.90 10.84
CA LYS A 145 -17.13 -15.99 10.46
C LYS A 145 -16.61 -14.61 10.09
N ILE A 146 -17.26 -14.03 9.07
CA ILE A 146 -17.20 -12.60 8.79
C ILE A 146 -18.59 -12.04 9.10
N ARG A 147 -18.69 -11.19 10.14
CA ARG A 147 -20.01 -10.83 10.74
C ARG A 147 -20.80 -12.11 11.11
N ASN A 148 -21.95 -12.29 10.45
CA ASN A 148 -22.87 -13.42 10.68
C ASN A 148 -22.71 -14.55 9.64
N LEU A 149 -21.83 -14.39 8.66
CA LEU A 149 -21.62 -15.35 7.58
C LEU A 149 -20.47 -16.29 7.93
N ASN A 150 -20.71 -17.59 7.81
CA ASN A 150 -19.64 -18.57 7.92
C ASN A 150 -18.65 -18.36 6.78
N CYS A 151 -17.37 -18.49 7.11
CA CYS A 151 -16.28 -18.39 6.13
C CYS A 151 -15.32 -19.55 6.26
N LYS A 152 -14.52 -19.74 5.20
CA LYS A 152 -13.39 -20.66 5.15
C LYS A 152 -12.17 -19.90 4.70
N CYS A 153 -11.04 -20.13 5.35
CA CYS A 153 -9.74 -19.60 4.97
C CYS A 153 -8.91 -20.69 4.31
N GLU A 154 -8.24 -20.34 3.21
CA GLU A 154 -7.30 -21.23 2.53
C GLU A 154 -6.09 -20.46 2.02
N ILE A 155 -4.92 -21.10 1.98
CA ILE A 155 -3.69 -20.49 1.44
C ILE A 155 -3.72 -20.64 -0.08
N ILE A 156 -3.40 -19.55 -0.79
CA ILE A 156 -3.23 -19.54 -2.22
C ILE A 156 -1.76 -19.76 -2.53
N TYR A 157 -1.48 -20.83 -3.27
CA TYR A 157 -0.12 -21.20 -3.72
C TYR A 157 0.11 -20.87 -5.20
N ASP A 158 -0.97 -20.83 -5.98
CA ASP A 158 -0.88 -20.52 -7.39
C ASP A 158 -0.82 -19.00 -7.61
N LEU A 159 0.26 -18.55 -8.25
CA LEU A 159 0.47 -17.14 -8.54
C LEU A 159 -0.56 -16.59 -9.55
N ASP A 160 -1.15 -17.44 -10.37
CA ASP A 160 -2.18 -17.05 -11.33
C ASP A 160 -3.52 -16.72 -10.64
N GLU A 161 -3.73 -17.21 -9.42
CA GLU A 161 -4.89 -16.86 -8.58
C GLU A 161 -4.74 -15.51 -7.85
N ILE A 162 -3.58 -14.86 -7.91
CA ILE A 162 -3.38 -13.54 -7.28
C ILE A 162 -4.26 -12.51 -7.98
N PRO A 163 -5.19 -11.86 -7.26
CA PRO A 163 -6.06 -10.88 -7.90
C PRO A 163 -5.27 -9.68 -8.42
N LYS A 164 -5.43 -9.42 -9.71
CA LYS A 164 -4.86 -8.21 -10.32
C LYS A 164 -5.67 -6.99 -9.87
N PRO A 165 -5.04 -5.83 -9.70
CA PRO A 165 -5.76 -4.61 -9.38
C PRO A 165 -6.82 -4.32 -10.47
N SER A 166 -7.98 -3.83 -10.06
CA SER A 166 -9.01 -3.35 -10.99
C SER A 166 -8.98 -1.83 -11.04
N TYR A 167 -9.19 -1.30 -12.24
CA TYR A 167 -9.13 0.12 -12.50
C TYR A 167 -10.33 0.59 -13.30
N GLU A 168 -10.79 1.79 -13.00
CA GLU A 168 -11.68 2.57 -13.84
C GLU A 168 -10.83 3.61 -14.59
N GLU A 169 -10.78 3.53 -15.91
CA GLU A 169 -10.09 4.53 -16.72
C GLU A 169 -10.89 5.82 -16.75
N LYS A 170 -10.21 6.94 -16.49
CA LYS A 170 -10.78 8.29 -16.54
C LYS A 170 -9.87 9.22 -17.32
N ASN A 171 -10.49 10.12 -18.07
CA ASN A 171 -9.80 11.21 -18.74
C ASN A 171 -10.05 12.53 -18.02
N ILE A 172 -8.99 13.22 -17.66
CA ILE A 172 -9.07 14.54 -17.03
C ILE A 172 -8.41 15.61 -17.90
N ILE A 173 -8.85 16.85 -17.72
CA ILE A 173 -8.27 18.01 -18.40
C ILE A 173 -7.75 18.96 -17.33
N VAL A 174 -6.45 19.27 -17.40
CA VAL A 174 -5.77 20.14 -16.44
C VAL A 174 -5.00 21.26 -17.14
N THR A 175 -4.76 22.36 -16.44
CA THR A 175 -3.99 23.49 -16.97
C THR A 175 -2.49 23.24 -16.94
N SER A 176 -2.02 22.34 -16.04
CA SER A 176 -0.61 21.96 -15.91
C SER A 176 -0.50 20.67 -15.13
N LYS A 177 0.70 20.05 -15.09
CA LYS A 177 1.03 18.86 -14.28
C LYS A 177 1.15 19.13 -12.77
N ARG A 178 0.89 20.34 -12.32
CA ARG A 178 0.99 20.70 -10.90
C ARG A 178 0.01 19.89 -10.07
N LEU A 179 0.44 19.50 -8.89
CA LEU A 179 -0.34 18.69 -7.96
C LEU A 179 -1.71 19.32 -7.65
N ASP A 180 -1.76 20.63 -7.38
CA ASP A 180 -3.01 21.35 -7.10
C ASP A 180 -4.02 21.28 -8.25
N CYS A 181 -3.54 21.31 -9.50
CA CYS A 181 -4.39 21.22 -10.68
C CYS A 181 -4.95 19.80 -10.87
N ILE A 182 -4.10 18.77 -10.66
CA ILE A 182 -4.49 17.37 -10.80
C ILE A 182 -5.45 16.95 -9.68
N VAL A 183 -5.17 17.31 -8.42
CA VAL A 183 -6.05 17.05 -7.28
C VAL A 183 -7.44 17.68 -7.48
N ALA A 184 -7.49 18.92 -7.96
CA ALA A 184 -8.76 19.59 -8.25
C ALA A 184 -9.57 18.86 -9.33
N ALA A 185 -8.91 18.40 -10.40
CA ALA A 185 -9.56 17.69 -11.49
C ALA A 185 -10.03 16.29 -11.07
N LEU A 186 -9.21 15.51 -10.37
CA LEU A 186 -9.54 14.17 -9.89
C LEU A 186 -10.66 14.16 -8.86
N GLY A 187 -10.65 15.13 -7.95
CA GLY A 187 -11.66 15.29 -6.91
C GLY A 187 -12.95 15.97 -7.38
N ASN A 188 -12.96 16.49 -8.59
CA ASN A 188 -14.02 17.38 -9.08
C ASN A 188 -14.34 18.49 -8.06
N ILE A 189 -13.29 19.12 -7.52
CA ILE A 189 -13.36 20.17 -6.50
C ILE A 189 -12.69 21.44 -6.99
N SER A 190 -13.01 22.56 -6.32
CA SER A 190 -12.33 23.83 -6.60
C SER A 190 -10.84 23.74 -6.27
N ARG A 191 -10.02 24.54 -6.94
CA ARG A 191 -8.59 24.64 -6.68
C ARG A 191 -8.28 25.05 -5.22
N SER A 192 -9.13 25.88 -4.60
CA SER A 192 -9.01 26.23 -3.18
C SER A 192 -9.16 24.99 -2.30
N LYS A 193 -10.21 24.17 -2.52
CA LYS A 193 -10.40 22.92 -1.77
C LYS A 193 -9.28 21.91 -2.02
N ALA A 194 -8.70 21.87 -3.22
CA ALA A 194 -7.52 21.05 -3.50
C ALA A 194 -6.30 21.52 -2.68
N LEU A 195 -6.09 22.83 -2.55
CA LEU A 195 -5.05 23.39 -1.69
C LEU A 195 -5.27 23.04 -0.21
N ASP A 196 -6.51 23.11 0.27
CA ASP A 196 -6.84 22.75 1.65
C ASP A 196 -6.53 21.27 1.91
N ALA A 197 -6.87 20.37 0.97
CA ALA A 197 -6.56 18.94 1.06
C ALA A 197 -5.04 18.67 1.06
N ILE A 198 -4.27 19.39 0.25
CA ILE A 198 -2.80 19.29 0.22
C ILE A 198 -2.20 19.76 1.55
N ASN A 199 -2.62 20.93 2.03
CA ASN A 199 -2.10 21.52 3.27
C ASN A 199 -2.44 20.70 4.51
N SER A 200 -3.63 20.08 4.54
CA SER A 200 -4.05 19.19 5.64
C SER A 200 -3.34 17.82 5.65
N GLY A 201 -2.51 17.52 4.62
CA GLY A 201 -1.87 16.21 4.49
C GLY A 201 -2.81 15.09 4.05
N SER A 202 -3.96 15.45 3.45
CA SER A 202 -4.92 14.48 2.90
C SER A 202 -4.52 13.97 1.52
N VAL A 203 -3.45 14.50 0.93
CA VAL A 203 -2.94 14.12 -0.39
C VAL A 203 -1.57 13.45 -0.25
N LEU A 204 -1.46 12.24 -0.79
CA LEU A 204 -0.19 11.52 -0.90
C LEU A 204 0.20 11.40 -2.37
N LEU A 205 1.41 11.76 -2.70
CA LEU A 205 2.03 11.53 -4.00
C LEU A 205 3.13 10.49 -3.83
N ASP A 206 3.06 9.41 -4.61
CA ASP A 206 3.94 8.27 -4.53
C ASP A 206 4.11 7.80 -3.08
N TYR A 207 2.95 7.62 -2.43
CA TYR A 207 2.77 7.18 -1.04
C TYR A 207 3.22 8.14 0.06
N ARG A 208 3.76 9.31 -0.28
CA ARG A 208 4.25 10.31 0.69
C ARG A 208 3.32 11.50 0.79
N ILE A 209 3.05 11.93 2.02
CA ILE A 209 2.35 13.20 2.24
C ILE A 209 3.20 14.32 1.63
N THR A 210 2.60 15.08 0.73
CA THR A 210 3.24 16.25 0.14
C THR A 210 2.41 17.49 0.41
N LYS A 211 3.09 18.59 0.82
CA LYS A 211 2.49 19.90 1.03
C LYS A 211 2.88 20.88 -0.07
N ASP A 212 3.75 20.47 -0.99
CA ASP A 212 4.12 21.29 -2.13
C ASP A 212 3.05 21.22 -3.23
N LYS A 213 2.18 22.21 -3.24
CA LYS A 213 1.11 22.38 -4.24
C LYS A 213 1.62 22.50 -5.67
N SER A 214 2.85 22.96 -5.85
CA SER A 214 3.48 23.19 -7.16
C SER A 214 4.25 22.00 -7.68
N LYS A 215 4.42 20.95 -6.87
CA LYS A 215 5.13 19.74 -7.26
C LYS A 215 4.55 19.17 -8.55
N GLU A 216 5.41 18.91 -9.52
CA GLU A 216 5.00 18.25 -10.76
C GLU A 216 4.71 16.76 -10.49
N VAL A 217 3.59 16.32 -11.05
CA VAL A 217 3.19 14.92 -11.03
C VAL A 217 3.64 14.27 -12.33
N SER A 218 4.44 13.23 -12.23
CA SER A 218 4.99 12.48 -13.36
C SER A 218 4.00 11.41 -13.87
N GLU A 219 4.27 10.88 -15.04
CA GLU A 219 3.63 9.65 -15.50
C GLU A 219 3.99 8.50 -14.55
N ASP A 220 3.10 7.54 -14.42
CA ASP A 220 3.14 6.42 -13.47
C ASP A 220 3.09 6.79 -11.99
N SER A 221 3.07 8.10 -11.62
CA SER A 221 2.88 8.52 -10.24
C SER A 221 1.55 8.03 -9.67
N ARG A 222 1.59 7.63 -8.40
CA ARG A 222 0.40 7.26 -7.62
C ARG A 222 -0.05 8.42 -6.76
N LEU A 223 -1.32 8.76 -6.87
CA LEU A 223 -1.94 9.85 -6.13
C LEU A 223 -3.07 9.31 -5.26
N THR A 224 -2.93 9.40 -3.94
CA THR A 224 -4.01 9.10 -3.00
C THR A 224 -4.59 10.40 -2.48
N ILE A 225 -5.90 10.58 -2.61
CA ILE A 225 -6.64 11.71 -2.06
C ILE A 225 -7.64 11.13 -1.06
N ARG A 226 -7.37 11.34 0.24
CA ARG A 226 -8.20 10.78 1.32
C ARG A 226 -9.66 11.24 1.17
N GLY A 227 -10.58 10.29 1.24
CA GLY A 227 -12.02 10.53 1.05
C GLY A 227 -12.50 10.61 -0.41
N ILE A 228 -11.57 10.59 -1.41
CA ILE A 228 -11.91 10.64 -2.84
C ILE A 228 -11.48 9.35 -3.54
N GLY A 229 -10.24 8.89 -3.33
CA GLY A 229 -9.74 7.65 -3.91
C GLY A 229 -8.24 7.64 -4.18
N LYS A 230 -7.80 6.52 -4.72
CA LYS A 230 -6.43 6.29 -5.18
C LYS A 230 -6.41 6.26 -6.70
N PHE A 231 -5.42 6.89 -7.30
CA PHE A 231 -5.28 7.07 -8.73
C PHE A 231 -3.85 6.77 -9.17
N LYS A 232 -3.70 6.16 -10.33
CA LYS A 232 -2.44 6.09 -11.06
C LYS A 232 -2.51 7.04 -12.24
N ILE A 233 -1.56 7.94 -12.36
CA ILE A 233 -1.43 8.82 -13.52
C ILE A 233 -0.82 7.99 -14.64
N SER A 234 -1.48 7.93 -15.79
CA SER A 234 -0.95 7.20 -16.94
C SER A 234 -0.15 8.16 -17.83
N ASN A 235 -0.70 8.53 -18.96
CA ASN A 235 -0.01 9.32 -19.95
C ASN A 235 -0.74 10.62 -20.29
N ILE A 236 -0.01 11.56 -20.87
CA ILE A 236 -0.56 12.73 -21.53
C ILE A 236 -0.80 12.36 -23.00
N PHE A 237 -2.04 12.31 -23.40
CA PHE A 237 -2.39 11.92 -24.77
C PHE A 237 -2.72 13.08 -25.70
N GLY A 238 -2.59 14.31 -25.22
CA GLY A 238 -2.80 15.49 -26.08
C GLY A 238 -3.10 16.78 -25.32
N THR A 239 -3.45 17.79 -26.07
CA THR A 239 -3.86 19.10 -25.55
C THR A 239 -5.20 19.52 -26.14
N THR A 240 -5.92 20.38 -25.45
CA THR A 240 -7.11 21.05 -25.96
C THR A 240 -6.70 22.22 -26.88
N LYS A 241 -7.66 22.76 -27.66
CA LYS A 241 -7.44 23.97 -28.45
C LYS A 241 -7.00 25.19 -27.62
N SER A 242 -7.31 25.20 -26.31
CA SER A 242 -6.89 26.22 -25.34
C SER A 242 -5.58 25.90 -24.61
N GLY A 243 -4.81 24.92 -25.06
CA GLY A 243 -3.51 24.55 -24.50
C GLY A 243 -3.56 23.76 -23.20
N ARG A 244 -4.74 23.27 -22.76
CA ARG A 244 -4.85 22.44 -21.56
C ARG A 244 -4.45 21.02 -21.87
N LEU A 245 -3.78 20.34 -20.91
CA LEU A 245 -3.34 18.97 -21.02
C LEU A 245 -4.50 18.00 -20.84
N LYS A 246 -4.53 16.93 -21.64
CA LYS A 246 -5.43 15.80 -21.50
C LYS A 246 -4.64 14.61 -20.95
N LEU A 247 -5.04 14.10 -19.78
CA LEU A 247 -4.38 13.00 -19.11
C LEU A 247 -5.34 11.81 -18.98
N THR A 248 -4.82 10.61 -19.22
CA THR A 248 -5.47 9.37 -18.80
C THR A 248 -5.03 9.05 -17.39
N VAL A 249 -5.99 8.70 -16.54
CA VAL A 249 -5.76 8.27 -15.15
C VAL A 249 -6.55 7.00 -14.87
N PHE A 250 -5.99 6.13 -14.05
CA PHE A 250 -6.63 4.91 -13.59
C PHE A 250 -7.04 5.10 -12.13
N LYS A 251 -8.34 5.04 -11.85
CA LYS A 251 -8.85 5.03 -10.49
C LYS A 251 -8.91 3.59 -10.00
N TYR A 252 -8.30 3.31 -8.85
CA TYR A 252 -8.43 2.00 -8.18
C TYR A 252 -9.86 1.79 -7.70
N THR A 253 -10.42 0.62 -7.96
CA THR A 253 -11.80 0.23 -7.62
C THR A 253 -11.85 -0.97 -6.68
#